data_edd35bfc610a289169091cf0c30743d2
#
_entry.id   edd35bfc610a289169091cf0c30743d2
#
_cell.length_a   1.000
_cell.length_b   1.000
_cell.length_c   1.000
_cell.angle_alpha   90.00
_cell.angle_beta   90.00
_cell.angle_gamma   90.00
#
_symmetry.space_group_name_H-M   'P 1'
#
loop_
_entity.id
_entity.type
_entity.pdbx_description
1 polymer ?
#
loop_
_entity_poly.entity_id
_entity_poly.type
_entity_poly.pdbx_seq_one_letter_code
_entity_poly.pdbx_strand_id
1 'polypeptide(L)'
;MKRFLIIMFGFTISTSIYAQDSIPSEGILKITLKQAIEIAQNESPIIRIADKNIELKRVANQEVYAGLFPQANAVATYSRALKKQTMVMEFGGQQQRIQVGSDNSYSGGIQINLPLFAPSLYKTINLTKTDIELAKEKSNASRLDLINQVAKAYYQLLLAQDSYAVLEKSYKHAEENYKNIDAKYKQGLVSEYDKIRAEVQMRSIKPNVVSAENGIRLAMLQLKVLMGIDPTVEIEIEGNLKDHERGMFTRQVNASALNLEQNSDLKQLDLNAEMLKKQLSIQRTNYLPTLSASFGYMYTSLNNDFRVFHYNWFPYSTLGLNLNIPLFNASTSKKTKQIKIQIQQMEDTRLNTERQLNMLVQNYLNNMSSSVEQLISDKENINQAEKGRAIAVKRYEVGAGTILEVNDSEIALTQAELVYNQSIYNYLTSKADLYKTLGRETVAE
;
A
#
# COMPACT_ATOMS: atom_id res chain seq x y z
N MET A 1 -22.88 -12.51 59.10
CA MET A 1 -22.64 -13.63 58.18
C MET A 1 -23.60 -13.51 57.01
N LYS A 2 -23.15 -12.95 55.87
CA LYS A 2 -23.85 -13.05 54.59
C LYS A 2 -22.79 -13.29 53.52
N ARG A 3 -22.91 -14.44 52.86
CA ARG A 3 -21.97 -14.97 51.88
C ARG A 3 -22.00 -14.14 50.58
N PHE A 4 -20.87 -13.60 50.18
CA PHE A 4 -20.65 -13.05 48.85
C PHE A 4 -20.39 -14.22 47.89
N LEU A 5 -21.30 -14.38 46.92
CA LEU A 5 -21.17 -15.37 45.85
C LEU A 5 -20.36 -14.71 44.71
N ILE A 6 -19.10 -15.10 44.55
CA ILE A 6 -18.25 -14.73 43.43
C ILE A 6 -18.61 -15.68 42.26
N ILE A 7 -19.31 -15.16 41.27
CA ILE A 7 -19.51 -15.89 39.99
C ILE A 7 -18.27 -15.65 39.12
N MET A 8 -17.42 -16.67 39.07
CA MET A 8 -16.28 -16.75 38.18
C MET A 8 -16.78 -17.21 36.79
N PHE A 9 -16.90 -16.28 35.82
CA PHE A 9 -17.19 -16.59 34.46
C PHE A 9 -15.88 -17.15 33.81
N GLY A 10 -15.82 -18.47 33.66
CA GLY A 10 -14.76 -19.15 32.91
C GLY A 10 -14.88 -18.87 31.42
N PHE A 11 -13.97 -18.08 30.90
CA PHE A 11 -13.84 -17.85 29.45
C PHE A 11 -12.99 -18.98 28.87
N THR A 12 -13.61 -19.99 28.27
CA THR A 12 -12.89 -21.02 27.49
C THR A 12 -12.50 -20.40 26.13
N ILE A 13 -11.20 -20.10 25.99
CA ILE A 13 -10.62 -19.71 24.71
C ILE A 13 -10.44 -21.00 23.89
N SER A 14 -11.34 -21.22 22.92
CA SER A 14 -11.14 -22.22 21.87
C SER A 14 -10.13 -21.66 20.86
N THR A 15 -8.89 -22.10 20.91
CA THR A 15 -7.90 -21.83 19.88
C THR A 15 -8.22 -22.72 18.67
N SER A 16 -8.86 -22.15 17.66
CA SER A 16 -8.94 -22.76 16.33
C SER A 16 -7.56 -22.66 15.69
N ILE A 17 -6.85 -23.78 15.64
CA ILE A 17 -5.65 -23.93 14.82
C ILE A 17 -6.14 -23.98 13.38
N TYR A 18 -5.99 -22.87 12.64
CA TYR A 18 -6.08 -22.92 11.18
C TYR A 18 -4.86 -23.69 10.67
N ALA A 19 -5.10 -24.88 10.16
CA ALA A 19 -4.11 -25.59 9.35
C ALA A 19 -3.80 -24.70 8.13
N GLN A 20 -2.59 -24.20 8.10
CA GLN A 20 -2.03 -23.53 6.92
C GLN A 20 -1.78 -24.67 5.92
N ASP A 21 -2.56 -24.74 4.84
CA ASP A 21 -2.27 -25.59 3.70
C ASP A 21 -0.89 -25.20 3.17
N SER A 22 0.11 -25.96 3.58
CA SER A 22 1.47 -25.82 3.09
C SER A 22 1.50 -26.21 1.60
N ILE A 23 1.97 -25.30 0.76
CA ILE A 23 2.31 -25.57 -0.64
C ILE A 23 3.18 -26.83 -0.68
N PRO A 24 2.87 -27.83 -1.53
CA PRO A 24 3.64 -29.07 -1.59
C PRO A 24 5.11 -28.77 -1.91
N SER A 25 6.04 -29.24 -1.08
CA SER A 25 7.46 -28.97 -1.14
C SER A 25 8.25 -29.89 -2.10
N GLU A 26 7.60 -30.58 -3.03
CA GLU A 26 8.28 -31.44 -4.01
C GLU A 26 7.86 -31.12 -5.45
N GLY A 27 8.68 -30.31 -6.13
CA GLY A 27 8.58 -29.98 -7.55
C GLY A 27 8.91 -28.51 -7.82
N ILE A 28 9.69 -28.23 -8.87
CA ILE A 28 9.89 -26.85 -9.35
C ILE A 28 8.52 -26.35 -9.83
N LEU A 29 7.99 -25.34 -9.17
CA LEU A 29 6.70 -24.76 -9.51
C LEU A 29 6.84 -23.87 -10.74
N LYS A 30 6.35 -24.35 -11.90
CA LYS A 30 6.27 -23.50 -13.11
C LYS A 30 5.10 -22.54 -12.99
N ILE A 31 5.39 -21.24 -13.10
CA ILE A 31 4.44 -20.17 -12.82
C ILE A 31 4.24 -19.32 -14.07
N THR A 32 3.00 -19.20 -14.53
CA THR A 32 2.57 -18.20 -15.52
C THR A 32 2.33 -16.83 -14.85
N LEU A 33 2.29 -15.75 -15.64
CA LEU A 33 1.96 -14.41 -15.11
C LEU A 33 0.63 -14.40 -14.35
N LYS A 34 -0.39 -15.08 -14.85
CA LYS A 34 -1.70 -15.17 -14.19
C LYS A 34 -1.60 -15.83 -12.82
N GLN A 35 -0.90 -16.96 -12.74
CA GLN A 35 -0.67 -17.66 -11.47
C GLN A 35 0.17 -16.82 -10.49
N ALA A 36 1.19 -16.09 -10.98
CA ALA A 36 1.98 -15.19 -10.16
C ALA A 36 1.11 -14.08 -9.53
N ILE A 37 0.18 -13.51 -10.29
CA ILE A 37 -0.78 -12.52 -9.80
C ILE A 37 -1.74 -13.15 -8.78
N GLU A 38 -2.29 -14.32 -9.05
CA GLU A 38 -3.21 -15.02 -8.14
C GLU A 38 -2.54 -15.36 -6.80
N ILE A 39 -1.29 -15.85 -6.83
CA ILE A 39 -0.50 -16.11 -5.62
C ILE A 39 -0.26 -14.81 -4.85
N ALA A 40 0.16 -13.74 -5.53
CA ALA A 40 0.41 -12.45 -4.90
C ALA A 40 -0.85 -11.88 -4.24
N GLN A 41 -2.02 -12.00 -4.86
CA GLN A 41 -3.29 -11.54 -4.28
C GLN A 41 -3.68 -12.31 -3.01
N ASN A 42 -3.32 -13.59 -2.91
CA ASN A 42 -3.68 -14.43 -1.78
C ASN A 42 -2.64 -14.39 -0.65
N GLU A 43 -1.34 -14.39 -1.00
CA GLU A 43 -0.27 -14.58 -0.04
C GLU A 43 0.47 -13.30 0.36
N SER A 44 0.35 -12.23 -0.45
CA SER A 44 1.13 -11.02 -0.17
C SER A 44 0.73 -10.33 1.13
N PRO A 45 1.70 -10.02 2.02
CA PRO A 45 1.45 -9.24 3.22
C PRO A 45 0.83 -7.86 2.94
N ILE A 46 1.06 -7.28 1.76
CA ILE A 46 0.53 -5.98 1.35
C ILE A 46 -1.00 -6.01 1.35
N ILE A 47 -1.60 -7.06 0.77
CA ILE A 47 -3.06 -7.22 0.72
C ILE A 47 -3.61 -7.50 2.11
N ARG A 48 -2.95 -8.37 2.88
CA ARG A 48 -3.36 -8.64 4.29
C ARG A 48 -3.38 -7.39 5.16
N ILE A 49 -2.38 -6.51 5.00
CA ILE A 49 -2.35 -5.21 5.70
C ILE A 49 -3.51 -4.32 5.24
N ALA A 50 -3.78 -4.25 3.94
CA ALA A 50 -4.87 -3.45 3.39
C ALA A 50 -6.25 -3.93 3.92
N ASP A 51 -6.48 -5.23 3.98
CA ASP A 51 -7.72 -5.82 4.50
C ASP A 51 -7.85 -5.62 6.02
N LYS A 52 -6.75 -5.70 6.78
CA LYS A 52 -6.74 -5.35 8.22
C LYS A 52 -7.06 -3.88 8.46
N ASN A 53 -6.68 -2.98 7.57
CA ASN A 53 -7.08 -1.58 7.66
C ASN A 53 -8.60 -1.38 7.49
N ILE A 54 -9.26 -2.17 6.63
CA ILE A 54 -10.72 -2.16 6.52
C ILE A 54 -11.36 -2.63 7.84
N GLU A 55 -10.85 -3.71 8.43
CA GLU A 55 -11.31 -4.24 9.71
C GLU A 55 -11.16 -3.19 10.83
N LEU A 56 -9.99 -2.53 10.89
CA LEU A 56 -9.73 -1.44 11.84
C LEU A 56 -10.76 -0.31 11.71
N LYS A 57 -11.12 0.11 10.49
CA LYS A 57 -12.13 1.13 10.27
C LYS A 57 -13.56 0.68 10.63
N ARG A 58 -13.87 -0.61 10.44
CA ARG A 58 -15.13 -1.20 10.92
C ARG A 58 -15.23 -1.16 12.44
N VAL A 59 -14.17 -1.54 13.15
CA VAL A 59 -14.11 -1.47 14.61
C VAL A 59 -14.21 -0.02 15.10
N ALA A 60 -13.52 0.93 14.45
CA ALA A 60 -13.66 2.36 14.76
C ALA A 60 -15.10 2.89 14.57
N ASN A 61 -15.80 2.40 13.55
CA ASN A 61 -17.24 2.72 13.40
C ASN A 61 -18.08 2.14 14.54
N GLN A 62 -17.81 0.90 14.98
CA GLN A 62 -18.47 0.28 16.13
C GLN A 62 -18.18 1.04 17.43
N GLU A 63 -16.96 1.55 17.61
CA GLU A 63 -16.57 2.40 18.75
C GLU A 63 -17.44 3.67 18.81
N VAL A 64 -17.65 4.34 17.66
CA VAL A 64 -18.54 5.50 17.61
C VAL A 64 -20.00 5.13 17.95
N TYR A 65 -20.48 3.96 17.49
CA TYR A 65 -21.79 3.44 17.90
C TYR A 65 -21.85 3.16 19.40
N ALA A 66 -20.77 2.63 20.00
CA ALA A 66 -20.68 2.38 21.43
C ALA A 66 -20.83 3.66 22.25
N GLY A 67 -20.49 4.83 21.69
CA GLY A 67 -20.73 6.12 22.31
C GLY A 67 -22.21 6.47 22.53
N LEU A 68 -23.15 5.74 21.91
CA LEU A 68 -24.60 5.88 22.17
C LEU A 68 -25.07 5.13 23.43
N PHE A 69 -24.26 4.21 23.96
CA PHE A 69 -24.61 3.42 25.13
C PHE A 69 -24.24 4.14 26.44
N PRO A 70 -24.83 3.72 27.57
CA PRO A 70 -24.46 4.24 28.86
C PRO A 70 -22.98 4.01 29.18
N GLN A 71 -22.30 5.03 29.67
CA GLN A 71 -20.94 4.96 30.16
C GLN A 71 -20.94 4.98 31.69
N ALA A 72 -20.43 3.93 32.31
CA ALA A 72 -20.34 3.79 33.76
C ALA A 72 -18.88 3.98 34.21
N ASN A 73 -18.66 4.92 35.13
CA ASN A 73 -17.36 5.24 35.70
C ASN A 73 -17.40 5.13 37.22
N ALA A 74 -16.40 4.53 37.83
CA ALA A 74 -16.15 4.67 39.25
C ALA A 74 -15.34 5.94 39.48
N VAL A 75 -15.82 6.77 40.40
CA VAL A 75 -15.19 8.05 40.72
C VAL A 75 -14.89 8.08 42.22
N ALA A 76 -13.69 8.50 42.59
CA ALA A 76 -13.30 8.75 43.97
C ALA A 76 -12.62 10.13 44.03
N THR A 77 -13.07 10.96 44.95
CA THR A 77 -12.54 12.32 45.12
C THR A 77 -12.23 12.57 46.58
N TYR A 78 -11.06 13.09 46.85
CA TYR A 78 -10.67 13.67 48.14
C TYR A 78 -10.40 15.15 47.92
N SER A 79 -10.97 15.99 48.78
CA SER A 79 -10.66 17.41 48.82
C SER A 79 -10.45 17.90 50.26
N ARG A 80 -9.45 18.75 50.41
CA ARG A 80 -9.16 19.41 51.71
C ARG A 80 -9.44 20.92 51.57
N ALA A 81 -10.26 21.44 52.47
CA ALA A 81 -10.48 22.87 52.57
C ALA A 81 -9.32 23.51 53.32
N LEU A 82 -8.49 24.32 52.62
CA LEU A 82 -7.40 25.10 53.25
C LEU A 82 -7.99 26.27 54.07
N LYS A 83 -9.15 26.77 53.66
CA LYS A 83 -9.93 27.78 54.40
C LYS A 83 -11.41 27.46 54.24
N LYS A 84 -12.11 27.26 55.39
CA LYS A 84 -13.53 26.96 55.36
C LYS A 84 -14.35 28.14 54.91
N GLN A 85 -15.49 27.89 54.25
CA GLN A 85 -16.42 28.92 53.84
C GLN A 85 -17.06 29.54 55.07
N THR A 86 -17.08 30.85 55.15
CA THR A 86 -17.74 31.59 56.22
C THR A 86 -19.11 32.02 55.69
N MET A 87 -20.15 31.59 56.39
CA MET A 87 -21.52 32.05 56.17
C MET A 87 -21.87 33.08 57.23
N VAL A 88 -22.56 34.11 56.79
CA VAL A 88 -23.15 35.14 57.71
C VAL A 88 -24.62 34.75 57.87
N MET A 89 -25.01 34.41 59.08
CA MET A 89 -26.40 34.10 59.44
C MET A 89 -26.88 35.15 60.46
N GLU A 90 -28.11 35.58 60.32
CA GLU A 90 -28.77 36.49 61.25
C GLU A 90 -29.61 35.67 62.26
N PHE A 91 -29.19 35.70 63.53
CA PHE A 91 -29.92 35.12 64.64
C PHE A 91 -30.29 36.20 65.61
N GLY A 92 -31.59 36.43 65.79
CA GLY A 92 -32.11 37.41 66.82
C GLY A 92 -31.68 38.86 66.55
N GLY A 93 -31.51 39.27 65.26
CA GLY A 93 -31.09 40.60 64.86
C GLY A 93 -29.59 40.86 64.94
N GLN A 94 -28.76 39.83 65.23
CA GLN A 94 -27.31 39.94 65.22
C GLN A 94 -26.73 39.04 64.10
N GLN A 95 -25.79 39.63 63.32
CA GLN A 95 -25.06 38.89 62.28
C GLN A 95 -23.93 38.04 62.94
N GLN A 96 -24.08 36.73 62.88
CA GLN A 96 -23.05 35.78 63.32
C GLN A 96 -22.32 35.18 62.09
N ARG A 97 -20.97 35.17 62.17
CA ARG A 97 -20.11 34.55 61.19
C ARG A 97 -19.84 33.11 61.60
N ILE A 98 -20.39 32.15 60.87
CA ILE A 98 -20.18 30.70 61.17
C ILE A 98 -19.32 30.10 60.07
N GLN A 99 -18.29 29.38 60.43
CA GLN A 99 -17.51 28.58 59.46
C GLN A 99 -18.24 27.26 59.21
N VAL A 100 -18.62 27.03 57.94
CA VAL A 100 -19.38 25.84 57.51
C VAL A 100 -18.46 24.90 56.72
N GLY A 101 -18.65 23.58 56.91
CA GLY A 101 -17.90 22.54 56.22
C GLY A 101 -16.84 21.86 57.06
N SER A 102 -16.30 20.74 56.57
CA SER A 102 -15.26 19.95 57.18
C SER A 102 -13.89 20.24 56.52
N ASP A 103 -12.79 19.98 57.22
CA ASP A 103 -11.47 20.12 56.65
C ASP A 103 -11.22 19.12 55.50
N ASN A 104 -11.75 17.94 55.62
CA ASN A 104 -11.60 16.87 54.62
C ASN A 104 -12.98 16.42 54.13
N SER A 105 -13.12 16.32 52.83
CA SER A 105 -14.26 15.78 52.13
C SER A 105 -13.84 14.58 51.27
N TYR A 106 -14.48 13.49 51.47
CA TYR A 106 -14.27 12.25 50.72
C TYR A 106 -15.57 11.91 50.01
N SER A 107 -15.50 11.58 48.72
CA SER A 107 -16.65 11.04 48.01
C SER A 107 -16.18 9.92 47.05
N GLY A 108 -16.98 8.89 46.91
CA GLY A 108 -16.69 7.80 45.98
C GLY A 108 -17.97 7.08 45.59
N GLY A 109 -18.03 6.58 44.36
CA GLY A 109 -19.20 5.89 43.89
C GLY A 109 -19.16 5.59 42.39
N ILE A 110 -20.33 5.32 41.85
CA ILE A 110 -20.54 5.03 40.42
C ILE A 110 -21.35 6.14 39.81
N GLN A 111 -20.90 6.62 38.67
CA GLN A 111 -21.60 7.59 37.83
C GLN A 111 -21.86 6.98 36.46
N ILE A 112 -23.11 7.04 35.99
CA ILE A 112 -23.54 6.57 34.68
C ILE A 112 -24.00 7.78 33.89
N ASN A 113 -23.49 7.95 32.67
CA ASN A 113 -23.90 8.99 31.72
C ASN A 113 -24.42 8.32 30.44
N LEU A 114 -25.58 8.79 29.96
CA LEU A 114 -26.23 8.30 28.74
C LEU A 114 -26.57 9.50 27.84
N PRO A 115 -26.01 9.60 26.62
CA PRO A 115 -26.47 10.60 25.68
C PRO A 115 -27.86 10.21 25.12
N LEU A 116 -28.84 11.04 25.36
CA LEU A 116 -30.23 10.85 24.84
C LEU A 116 -30.40 11.52 23.47
N PHE A 117 -29.83 12.70 23.31
CA PHE A 117 -29.80 13.43 22.04
C PHE A 117 -28.43 14.04 21.81
N ALA A 118 -27.67 13.45 20.89
CA ALA A 118 -26.32 13.84 20.56
C ALA A 118 -26.14 13.93 19.02
N PRO A 119 -26.58 15.04 18.38
CA PRO A 119 -26.57 15.17 16.92
C PRO A 119 -25.21 14.98 16.27
N SER A 120 -24.13 15.42 16.94
CA SER A 120 -22.76 15.22 16.47
C SER A 120 -22.39 13.74 16.35
N LEU A 121 -22.80 12.91 17.31
CA LEU A 121 -22.52 11.50 17.35
C LEU A 121 -23.20 10.76 16.18
N TYR A 122 -24.48 11.06 15.90
CA TYR A 122 -25.18 10.48 14.75
C TYR A 122 -24.51 10.86 13.40
N LYS A 123 -24.02 12.10 13.28
CA LYS A 123 -23.31 12.54 12.08
C LYS A 123 -21.91 11.91 11.99
N THR A 124 -21.25 11.68 13.12
CA THR A 124 -19.94 11.01 13.16
C THR A 124 -20.05 9.55 12.73
N ILE A 125 -21.13 8.84 13.11
CA ILE A 125 -21.43 7.49 12.60
C ILE A 125 -21.50 7.47 11.08
N ASN A 126 -22.14 8.48 10.46
CA ASN A 126 -22.22 8.58 9.00
C ASN A 126 -20.85 8.94 8.36
N LEU A 127 -20.00 9.69 9.06
CA LEU A 127 -18.64 9.98 8.62
C LEU A 127 -17.78 8.69 8.61
N THR A 128 -17.83 7.92 9.70
CA THR A 128 -17.03 6.69 9.82
C THR A 128 -17.46 5.59 8.85
N LYS A 129 -18.72 5.58 8.40
CA LYS A 129 -19.15 4.73 7.28
C LYS A 129 -18.42 5.08 5.98
N THR A 130 -18.28 6.37 5.66
CA THR A 130 -17.52 6.79 4.47
C THR A 130 -16.02 6.51 4.64
N ASP A 131 -15.48 6.56 5.84
CA ASP A 131 -14.10 6.17 6.13
C ASP A 131 -13.85 4.67 5.85
N ILE A 132 -14.86 3.81 6.10
CA ILE A 132 -14.81 2.39 5.69
C ILE A 132 -14.77 2.27 4.16
N GLU A 133 -15.60 3.03 3.43
CA GLU A 133 -15.58 3.00 1.95
C GLU A 133 -14.24 3.51 1.39
N LEU A 134 -13.67 4.54 2.00
CA LEU A 134 -12.32 5.02 1.67
C LEU A 134 -11.27 3.94 1.93
N ALA A 135 -11.35 3.20 3.03
CA ALA A 135 -10.43 2.11 3.32
C ALA A 135 -10.55 0.95 2.32
N LYS A 136 -11.77 0.63 1.86
CA LYS A 136 -11.99 -0.34 0.79
C LYS A 136 -11.36 0.11 -0.53
N GLU A 137 -11.56 1.38 -0.90
CA GLU A 137 -10.96 1.91 -2.14
C GLU A 137 -9.43 1.96 -2.08
N LYS A 138 -8.85 2.25 -0.90
CA LYS A 138 -7.40 2.14 -0.67
C LYS A 138 -6.90 0.69 -0.78
N SER A 139 -7.67 -0.28 -0.29
CA SER A 139 -7.35 -1.71 -0.45
C SER A 139 -7.39 -2.11 -1.94
N ASN A 140 -8.40 -1.64 -2.68
CA ASN A 140 -8.48 -1.83 -4.13
C ASN A 140 -7.28 -1.22 -4.86
N ALA A 141 -6.88 0.02 -4.52
CA ALA A 141 -5.68 0.66 -5.06
C ALA A 141 -4.40 -0.16 -4.78
N SER A 142 -4.25 -0.67 -3.54
CA SER A 142 -3.11 -1.51 -3.17
C SER A 142 -3.09 -2.82 -3.95
N ARG A 143 -4.26 -3.41 -4.22
CA ARG A 143 -4.41 -4.62 -5.05
C ARG A 143 -3.99 -4.37 -6.50
N LEU A 144 -4.48 -3.30 -7.12
CA LEU A 144 -4.10 -2.91 -8.48
C LEU A 144 -2.61 -2.58 -8.59
N ASP A 145 -2.05 -1.93 -7.57
CA ASP A 145 -0.63 -1.61 -7.51
C ASP A 145 0.24 -2.87 -7.40
N LEU A 146 -0.15 -3.82 -6.54
CA LEU A 146 0.53 -5.11 -6.41
C LEU A 146 0.49 -5.90 -7.73
N ILE A 147 -0.67 -5.99 -8.41
CA ILE A 147 -0.81 -6.64 -9.71
C ILE A 147 0.15 -6.02 -10.73
N ASN A 148 0.20 -4.69 -10.79
CA ASN A 148 1.12 -3.98 -11.69
C ASN A 148 2.59 -4.28 -11.35
N GLN A 149 2.97 -4.25 -10.07
CA GLN A 149 4.33 -4.55 -9.63
C GLN A 149 4.72 -5.99 -9.94
N VAL A 150 3.84 -6.96 -9.72
CA VAL A 150 4.07 -8.38 -10.04
C VAL A 150 4.23 -8.56 -11.55
N ALA A 151 3.37 -7.96 -12.36
CA ALA A 151 3.49 -8.04 -13.82
C ALA A 151 4.82 -7.46 -14.32
N LYS A 152 5.21 -6.29 -13.81
CA LYS A 152 6.50 -5.67 -14.18
C LYS A 152 7.69 -6.50 -13.72
N ALA A 153 7.66 -7.07 -12.51
CA ALA A 153 8.72 -7.95 -12.02
C ALA A 153 8.81 -9.26 -12.82
N TYR A 154 7.66 -9.81 -13.23
CA TYR A 154 7.61 -10.97 -14.12
C TYR A 154 8.25 -10.66 -15.47
N TYR A 155 7.88 -9.56 -16.13
CA TYR A 155 8.49 -9.14 -17.40
C TYR A 155 9.97 -8.79 -17.26
N GLN A 156 10.38 -8.22 -16.11
CA GLN A 156 11.80 -7.97 -15.82
C GLN A 156 12.61 -9.27 -15.72
N LEU A 157 12.01 -10.32 -15.15
CA LEU A 157 12.64 -11.63 -15.05
C LEU A 157 12.75 -12.27 -16.44
N LEU A 158 11.72 -12.19 -17.28
CA LEU A 158 11.81 -12.62 -18.69
C LEU A 158 12.90 -11.87 -19.45
N LEU A 159 12.98 -10.53 -19.28
CA LEU A 159 14.04 -9.72 -19.90
C LEU A 159 15.43 -10.17 -19.44
N ALA A 160 15.61 -10.46 -18.17
CA ALA A 160 16.90 -10.92 -17.63
C ALA A 160 17.28 -12.30 -18.20
N GLN A 161 16.32 -13.22 -18.34
CA GLN A 161 16.54 -14.55 -18.92
C GLN A 161 16.88 -14.47 -20.41
N ASP A 162 16.11 -13.69 -21.19
CA ASP A 162 16.34 -13.54 -22.63
C ASP A 162 17.68 -12.80 -22.90
N SER A 163 18.00 -11.80 -22.07
CA SER A 163 19.29 -11.09 -22.17
C SER A 163 20.48 -11.99 -21.82
N TYR A 164 20.32 -12.84 -20.80
CA TYR A 164 21.34 -13.85 -20.47
C TYR A 164 21.55 -14.82 -21.63
N ALA A 165 20.48 -15.32 -22.25
CA ALA A 165 20.56 -16.24 -23.38
C ALA A 165 21.30 -15.61 -24.58
N VAL A 166 21.07 -14.33 -24.88
CA VAL A 166 21.78 -13.57 -25.91
C VAL A 166 23.27 -13.46 -25.58
N LEU A 167 23.61 -13.07 -24.34
CA LEU A 167 24.99 -12.90 -23.91
C LEU A 167 25.75 -14.23 -23.83
N GLU A 168 25.08 -15.29 -23.37
CA GLU A 168 25.67 -16.65 -23.34
C GLU A 168 25.95 -17.16 -24.75
N LYS A 169 25.04 -16.93 -25.71
CA LYS A 169 25.24 -17.26 -27.12
C LYS A 169 26.44 -16.50 -27.70
N SER A 170 26.52 -15.20 -27.45
CA SER A 170 27.63 -14.36 -27.88
C SER A 170 28.98 -14.81 -27.28
N TYR A 171 28.98 -15.18 -25.97
CA TYR A 171 30.20 -15.73 -25.33
C TYR A 171 30.61 -17.05 -25.95
N LYS A 172 29.69 -17.98 -26.20
CA LYS A 172 29.98 -19.27 -26.87
C LYS A 172 30.57 -19.06 -28.25
N HIS A 173 30.02 -18.14 -29.04
CA HIS A 173 30.61 -17.81 -30.37
C HIS A 173 32.01 -17.23 -30.25
N ALA A 174 32.27 -16.34 -29.31
CA ALA A 174 33.58 -15.76 -29.06
C ALA A 174 34.60 -16.83 -28.58
N GLU A 175 34.15 -17.76 -27.73
CA GLU A 175 35.00 -18.88 -27.27
C GLU A 175 35.37 -19.83 -28.40
N GLU A 176 34.39 -20.20 -29.24
CA GLU A 176 34.64 -21.04 -30.44
C GLU A 176 35.56 -20.34 -31.42
N ASN A 177 35.36 -19.05 -31.66
CA ASN A 177 36.24 -18.24 -32.52
C ASN A 177 37.69 -18.20 -31.98
N TYR A 178 37.87 -17.96 -30.68
CA TYR A 178 39.18 -17.99 -30.02
C TYR A 178 39.85 -19.37 -30.17
N LYS A 179 39.12 -20.48 -29.92
CA LYS A 179 39.66 -21.84 -30.08
C LYS A 179 40.12 -22.10 -31.51
N ASN A 180 39.35 -21.67 -32.50
CA ASN A 180 39.72 -21.81 -33.93
C ASN A 180 40.95 -21.00 -34.30
N ILE A 181 41.04 -19.76 -33.81
CA ILE A 181 42.20 -18.88 -34.08
C ILE A 181 43.46 -19.38 -33.36
N ASP A 182 43.36 -19.84 -32.12
CA ASP A 182 44.48 -20.43 -31.38
C ASP A 182 45.06 -21.69 -32.10
N ALA A 183 44.17 -22.54 -32.64
CA ALA A 183 44.56 -23.69 -33.43
C ALA A 183 45.30 -23.28 -34.73
N LYS A 184 44.80 -22.25 -35.46
CA LYS A 184 45.44 -21.70 -36.66
C LYS A 184 46.78 -21.03 -36.34
N TYR A 185 46.90 -20.32 -35.21
CA TYR A 185 48.14 -19.72 -34.74
C TYR A 185 49.20 -20.76 -34.47
N LYS A 186 48.87 -21.85 -33.80
CA LYS A 186 49.77 -22.98 -33.56
C LYS A 186 50.31 -23.64 -34.85
N GLN A 187 49.52 -23.49 -35.94
CA GLN A 187 49.92 -23.95 -37.28
C GLN A 187 50.68 -22.88 -38.09
N GLY A 188 50.89 -21.67 -37.53
CA GLY A 188 51.50 -20.55 -38.22
C GLY A 188 50.67 -19.88 -39.30
N LEU A 189 49.32 -20.10 -39.30
CA LEU A 189 48.40 -19.63 -40.35
C LEU A 189 47.83 -18.25 -40.06
N VAL A 190 47.89 -17.76 -38.81
CA VAL A 190 47.41 -16.45 -38.39
C VAL A 190 48.42 -15.78 -37.46
N SER A 191 48.30 -14.45 -37.29
CA SER A 191 49.19 -13.66 -36.45
C SER A 191 48.91 -13.85 -34.95
N GLU A 192 49.92 -13.57 -34.12
CA GLU A 192 49.74 -13.50 -32.65
C GLU A 192 48.76 -12.40 -32.28
N TYR A 193 48.73 -11.31 -33.03
CA TYR A 193 47.73 -10.21 -32.85
C TYR A 193 46.28 -10.70 -32.96
N ASP A 194 45.98 -11.55 -33.97
CA ASP A 194 44.63 -12.10 -34.15
C ASP A 194 44.22 -12.99 -32.99
N LYS A 195 45.17 -13.83 -32.48
CA LYS A 195 44.94 -14.65 -31.30
C LYS A 195 44.65 -13.81 -30.05
N ILE A 196 45.47 -12.78 -29.77
CA ILE A 196 45.30 -11.89 -28.63
C ILE A 196 43.94 -11.17 -28.74
N ARG A 197 43.55 -10.66 -29.92
CA ARG A 197 42.26 -10.01 -30.17
C ARG A 197 41.10 -10.92 -29.91
N ALA A 198 41.13 -12.16 -30.35
CA ALA A 198 40.06 -13.13 -30.09
C ALA A 198 39.95 -13.48 -28.61
N GLU A 199 41.10 -13.64 -27.92
CA GLU A 199 41.14 -13.89 -26.48
C GLU A 199 40.54 -12.72 -25.68
N VAL A 200 40.93 -11.49 -26.00
CA VAL A 200 40.42 -10.27 -25.35
C VAL A 200 38.90 -10.17 -25.56
N GLN A 201 38.41 -10.42 -26.77
CA GLN A 201 36.97 -10.41 -27.07
C GLN A 201 36.21 -11.43 -26.21
N MET A 202 36.66 -12.68 -26.16
CA MET A 202 36.04 -13.71 -25.32
C MET A 202 36.06 -13.33 -23.83
N ARG A 203 37.21 -12.83 -23.33
CA ARG A 203 37.35 -12.44 -21.92
C ARG A 203 36.47 -11.22 -21.55
N SER A 204 36.24 -10.29 -22.48
CA SER A 204 35.44 -9.09 -22.25
C SER A 204 33.95 -9.36 -22.15
N ILE A 205 33.45 -10.44 -22.77
CA ILE A 205 32.01 -10.80 -22.71
C ILE A 205 31.69 -11.53 -21.40
N LYS A 206 32.60 -12.32 -20.84
CA LYS A 206 32.40 -13.17 -19.67
C LYS A 206 31.82 -12.41 -18.44
N PRO A 207 32.32 -11.23 -18.06
CA PRO A 207 31.72 -10.45 -16.96
C PRO A 207 30.25 -10.08 -17.20
N ASN A 208 29.89 -9.80 -18.46
CA ASN A 208 28.50 -9.47 -18.81
C ASN A 208 27.56 -10.68 -18.62
N VAL A 209 28.02 -11.89 -18.98
CA VAL A 209 27.27 -13.14 -18.75
C VAL A 209 27.08 -13.36 -17.25
N VAL A 210 28.13 -13.21 -16.43
CA VAL A 210 28.01 -13.36 -14.95
C VAL A 210 27.08 -12.30 -14.35
N SER A 211 27.17 -11.08 -14.86
CA SER A 211 26.26 -10.00 -14.42
C SER A 211 24.81 -10.30 -14.77
N ALA A 212 24.53 -10.80 -15.97
CA ALA A 212 23.19 -11.19 -16.40
C ALA A 212 22.62 -12.35 -15.57
N GLU A 213 23.45 -13.36 -15.25
CA GLU A 213 23.06 -14.46 -14.36
C GLU A 213 22.69 -13.97 -12.95
N ASN A 214 23.47 -13.03 -12.40
CA ASN A 214 23.12 -12.37 -11.15
C ASN A 214 21.82 -11.55 -11.26
N GLY A 215 21.61 -10.91 -12.42
CA GLY A 215 20.36 -10.19 -12.73
C GLY A 215 19.13 -11.08 -12.67
N ILE A 216 19.20 -12.30 -13.21
CA ILE A 216 18.11 -13.29 -13.11
C ILE A 216 17.83 -13.64 -11.64
N ARG A 217 18.88 -13.93 -10.86
CA ARG A 217 18.70 -14.25 -9.43
C ARG A 217 18.04 -13.12 -8.66
N LEU A 218 18.44 -11.88 -8.91
CA LEU A 218 17.86 -10.72 -8.26
C LEU A 218 16.40 -10.49 -8.68
N ALA A 219 16.08 -10.55 -9.97
CA ALA A 219 14.73 -10.41 -10.49
C ALA A 219 13.79 -11.51 -9.95
N MET A 220 14.29 -12.74 -9.83
CA MET A 220 13.58 -13.86 -9.22
C MET A 220 13.25 -13.60 -7.75
N LEU A 221 14.22 -13.12 -6.97
CA LEU A 221 13.99 -12.76 -5.56
C LEU A 221 12.96 -11.64 -5.43
N GLN A 222 13.03 -10.63 -6.28
CA GLN A 222 12.06 -9.53 -6.29
C GLN A 222 10.64 -10.03 -6.57
N LEU A 223 10.47 -10.92 -7.54
CA LEU A 223 9.17 -11.52 -7.86
C LEU A 223 8.64 -12.34 -6.68
N LYS A 224 9.46 -13.18 -6.03
CA LYS A 224 9.10 -13.95 -4.84
C LYS A 224 8.62 -13.06 -3.69
N VAL A 225 9.33 -11.97 -3.41
CA VAL A 225 8.95 -11.00 -2.36
C VAL A 225 7.59 -10.38 -2.65
N LEU A 226 7.32 -9.98 -3.89
CA LEU A 226 6.02 -9.42 -4.29
C LEU A 226 4.89 -10.44 -4.17
N MET A 227 5.15 -11.70 -4.54
CA MET A 227 4.19 -12.80 -4.38
C MET A 227 3.98 -13.22 -2.92
N GLY A 228 4.83 -12.78 -1.99
CA GLY A 228 4.76 -13.22 -0.59
C GLY A 228 5.24 -14.65 -0.36
N ILE A 229 6.03 -15.21 -1.30
CA ILE A 229 6.60 -16.57 -1.22
C ILE A 229 7.96 -16.50 -0.50
N ASP A 230 8.26 -17.54 0.28
CA ASP A 230 9.56 -17.68 0.93
C ASP A 230 10.68 -17.72 -0.14
N PRO A 231 11.77 -16.94 0.03
CA PRO A 231 12.89 -16.91 -0.91
C PRO A 231 13.54 -18.28 -1.20
N THR A 232 13.40 -19.25 -0.31
CA THR A 232 13.97 -20.60 -0.44
C THR A 232 13.19 -21.52 -1.37
N VAL A 233 11.90 -21.22 -1.64
CA VAL A 233 11.08 -22.01 -2.56
C VAL A 233 11.60 -21.86 -3.98
N GLU A 234 11.90 -22.98 -4.66
CA GLU A 234 12.30 -22.97 -6.06
C GLU A 234 11.11 -22.78 -6.98
N ILE A 235 11.16 -21.74 -7.80
CA ILE A 235 10.15 -21.44 -8.82
C ILE A 235 10.82 -21.24 -10.18
N GLU A 236 10.14 -21.63 -11.23
CA GLU A 236 10.51 -21.39 -12.63
C GLU A 236 9.36 -20.62 -13.30
N ILE A 237 9.68 -19.62 -14.11
CA ILE A 237 8.65 -18.91 -14.87
C ILE A 237 8.51 -19.51 -16.26
N GLU A 238 7.28 -19.45 -16.78
CA GLU A 238 6.95 -19.94 -18.12
C GLU A 238 6.92 -18.81 -19.15
N GLY A 239 7.41 -19.09 -20.36
CA GLY A 239 7.37 -18.15 -21.49
C GLY A 239 8.66 -17.35 -21.68
N ASN A 240 8.67 -16.51 -22.70
CA ASN A 240 9.71 -15.56 -23.07
C ASN A 240 9.08 -14.27 -23.60
N LEU A 241 9.88 -13.20 -23.75
CA LEU A 241 9.37 -11.91 -24.24
C LEU A 241 8.78 -11.99 -25.66
N LYS A 242 9.35 -12.84 -26.49
CA LYS A 242 8.90 -13.04 -27.89
C LYS A 242 7.45 -13.52 -27.99
N ASP A 243 6.97 -14.29 -27.00
CA ASP A 243 5.60 -14.79 -26.98
C ASP A 243 4.56 -13.64 -26.96
N HIS A 244 4.95 -12.50 -26.41
CA HIS A 244 4.10 -11.30 -26.32
C HIS A 244 4.15 -10.41 -27.57
N GLU A 245 5.05 -10.67 -28.51
CA GLU A 245 5.23 -9.84 -29.72
C GLU A 245 3.94 -9.72 -30.52
N ARG A 246 3.25 -10.83 -30.77
CA ARG A 246 2.02 -10.83 -31.59
C ARG A 246 0.93 -9.93 -31.01
N GLY A 247 0.80 -9.88 -29.69
CA GLY A 247 -0.16 -9.02 -28.99
C GLY A 247 0.11 -7.52 -29.15
N MET A 248 1.36 -7.13 -29.46
CA MET A 248 1.74 -5.72 -29.65
C MET A 248 1.15 -5.14 -30.97
N PHE A 249 0.99 -5.95 -31.98
CA PHE A 249 0.48 -5.53 -33.30
C PHE A 249 -1.04 -5.61 -33.44
N THR A 250 -1.71 -6.45 -32.64
CA THR A 250 -3.14 -6.75 -32.81
C THR A 250 -4.09 -5.82 -32.09
N ARG A 251 -3.62 -5.08 -31.08
CA ARG A 251 -4.47 -4.23 -30.23
C ARG A 251 -4.04 -2.76 -30.26
N GLN A 252 -4.55 -2.01 -31.22
CA GLN A 252 -4.59 -0.56 -31.09
C GLN A 252 -5.56 -0.21 -29.94
N VAL A 253 -5.01 0.26 -28.83
CA VAL A 253 -5.82 0.76 -27.71
C VAL A 253 -6.53 2.02 -28.17
N ASN A 254 -7.85 1.95 -28.33
CA ASN A 254 -8.65 3.06 -28.81
C ASN A 254 -8.65 4.18 -27.75
N ALA A 255 -7.89 5.24 -27.99
CA ALA A 255 -7.68 6.34 -27.04
C ALA A 255 -9.00 7.00 -26.58
N SER A 256 -10.03 7.02 -27.46
CA SER A 256 -11.35 7.58 -27.15
C SER A 256 -12.20 6.73 -26.19
N ALA A 257 -11.84 5.48 -25.94
CA ALA A 257 -12.53 4.59 -25.00
C ALA A 257 -11.89 4.57 -23.58
N LEU A 258 -10.83 5.35 -23.38
CA LEU A 258 -10.08 5.38 -22.13
C LEU A 258 -10.68 6.46 -21.23
N ASN A 259 -11.46 6.05 -20.23
CA ASN A 259 -11.95 6.95 -19.20
C ASN A 259 -11.29 6.62 -17.84
N LEU A 260 -11.21 7.63 -16.97
CA LEU A 260 -10.63 7.53 -15.63
C LEU A 260 -11.68 7.28 -14.54
N GLU A 261 -12.93 6.96 -14.88
CA GLU A 261 -14.01 6.76 -13.92
C GLU A 261 -13.70 5.66 -12.89
N GLN A 262 -12.89 4.68 -13.29
CA GLN A 262 -12.49 3.57 -12.42
C GLN A 262 -11.17 3.82 -11.69
N ASN A 263 -10.50 4.94 -11.97
CA ASN A 263 -9.23 5.25 -11.32
C ASN A 263 -9.40 5.38 -9.80
N SER A 264 -8.60 4.62 -9.06
CA SER A 264 -8.70 4.51 -7.61
C SER A 264 -8.31 5.80 -6.89
N ASP A 265 -7.36 6.58 -7.44
CA ASP A 265 -6.91 7.83 -6.83
C ASP A 265 -8.00 8.90 -6.91
N LEU A 266 -8.72 8.99 -8.05
CA LEU A 266 -9.87 9.91 -8.19
C LEU A 266 -11.02 9.51 -7.26
N LYS A 267 -11.33 8.20 -7.16
CA LYS A 267 -12.35 7.72 -6.23
C LYS A 267 -12.00 8.01 -4.77
N GLN A 268 -10.72 7.86 -4.39
CA GLN A 268 -10.26 8.22 -3.04
C GLN A 268 -10.42 9.74 -2.78
N LEU A 269 -10.12 10.59 -3.76
CA LEU A 269 -10.32 12.04 -3.65
C LEU A 269 -11.80 12.40 -3.52
N ASP A 270 -12.68 11.75 -4.28
CA ASP A 270 -14.13 11.94 -4.18
C ASP A 270 -14.67 11.53 -2.79
N LEU A 271 -14.21 10.40 -2.25
CA LEU A 271 -14.55 9.96 -0.89
C LEU A 271 -14.00 10.91 0.20
N ASN A 272 -12.78 11.43 0.03
CA ASN A 272 -12.22 12.44 0.92
C ASN A 272 -13.03 13.75 0.88
N ALA A 273 -13.48 14.20 -0.30
CA ALA A 273 -14.36 15.34 -0.43
C ALA A 273 -15.73 15.11 0.26
N GLU A 274 -16.28 13.90 0.15
CA GLU A 274 -17.50 13.50 0.87
C GLU A 274 -17.28 13.50 2.39
N MET A 275 -16.16 12.99 2.88
CA MET A 275 -15.80 13.05 4.30
C MET A 275 -15.73 14.50 4.81
N LEU A 276 -15.14 15.42 4.06
CA LEU A 276 -15.13 16.84 4.42
C LEU A 276 -16.54 17.46 4.45
N LYS A 277 -17.43 17.09 3.52
CA LYS A 277 -18.84 17.50 3.54
C LYS A 277 -19.58 16.96 4.78
N LYS A 278 -19.28 15.72 5.19
CA LYS A 278 -19.82 15.14 6.43
C LYS A 278 -19.23 15.81 7.67
N GLN A 279 -17.92 16.11 7.67
CA GLN A 279 -17.26 16.90 8.70
C GLN A 279 -17.89 18.29 8.87
N LEU A 280 -18.22 18.96 7.76
CA LEU A 280 -18.98 20.21 7.78
C LEU A 280 -20.34 20.04 8.43
N SER A 281 -21.05 18.94 8.14
CA SER A 281 -22.33 18.61 8.76
C SER A 281 -22.18 18.38 10.27
N ILE A 282 -21.12 17.69 10.72
CA ILE A 282 -20.81 17.52 12.15
C ILE A 282 -20.53 18.88 12.79
N GLN A 283 -19.71 19.73 12.16
CA GLN A 283 -19.41 21.06 12.72
C GLN A 283 -20.66 21.94 12.89
N ARG A 284 -21.65 21.80 12.01
CA ARG A 284 -22.94 22.50 12.13
C ARG A 284 -23.78 22.00 13.29
N THR A 285 -23.62 20.75 13.74
CA THR A 285 -24.37 20.25 14.93
C THR A 285 -23.95 20.93 16.23
N ASN A 286 -22.79 21.63 16.26
CA ASN A 286 -22.40 22.44 17.42
C ASN A 286 -23.31 23.64 17.68
N TYR A 287 -24.28 23.93 16.82
CA TYR A 287 -25.36 24.89 17.06
C TYR A 287 -26.65 24.23 17.59
N LEU A 288 -26.73 22.90 17.63
CA LEU A 288 -27.90 22.16 18.08
C LEU A 288 -27.80 21.84 19.58
N PRO A 289 -28.95 21.73 20.28
CA PRO A 289 -28.94 21.29 21.67
C PRO A 289 -28.48 19.85 21.81
N THR A 290 -27.92 19.52 22.97
CA THR A 290 -27.60 18.16 23.38
C THR A 290 -28.30 17.82 24.68
N LEU A 291 -28.82 16.60 24.80
CA LEU A 291 -29.49 16.09 25.98
C LEU A 291 -28.81 14.84 26.48
N SER A 292 -28.47 14.77 27.76
CA SER A 292 -27.92 13.59 28.41
C SER A 292 -28.65 13.29 29.71
N ALA A 293 -28.77 12.01 30.04
CA ALA A 293 -29.20 11.54 31.34
C ALA A 293 -27.96 11.16 32.17
N SER A 294 -27.98 11.47 33.45
CA SER A 294 -26.94 11.05 34.40
C SER A 294 -27.59 10.37 35.61
N PHE A 295 -26.95 9.29 36.05
CA PHE A 295 -27.28 8.61 37.31
C PHE A 295 -26.01 8.49 38.12
N GLY A 296 -26.08 8.90 39.40
CA GLY A 296 -24.98 8.79 40.35
C GLY A 296 -25.44 8.06 41.62
N TYR A 297 -24.67 7.08 42.05
CA TYR A 297 -24.77 6.48 43.36
C TYR A 297 -23.45 6.65 44.08
N MET A 298 -23.45 7.56 45.07
CA MET A 298 -22.23 8.05 45.71
C MET A 298 -22.31 7.86 47.22
N TYR A 299 -21.16 7.61 47.83
CA TYR A 299 -20.93 7.71 49.25
C TYR A 299 -20.12 8.97 49.55
N THR A 300 -20.48 9.71 50.56
CA THR A 300 -19.74 10.88 51.02
C THR A 300 -19.44 10.79 52.50
N SER A 301 -18.29 11.31 52.90
CA SER A 301 -17.91 11.49 54.28
C SER A 301 -17.21 12.82 54.48
N LEU A 302 -17.55 13.53 55.53
CA LEU A 302 -17.03 14.85 55.88
C LEU A 302 -16.43 14.82 57.26
N ASN A 303 -15.10 15.00 57.41
CA ASN A 303 -14.41 14.88 58.68
C ASN A 303 -13.28 15.91 58.82
N ASN A 304 -12.90 16.18 60.07
CA ASN A 304 -11.80 17.11 60.37
C ASN A 304 -10.50 16.41 60.78
N ASP A 305 -10.47 15.08 60.74
CA ASP A 305 -9.29 14.27 61.02
C ASP A 305 -8.93 13.35 59.81
N PHE A 306 -7.92 12.45 60.00
CA PHE A 306 -7.50 11.51 58.95
C PHE A 306 -7.76 10.04 59.32
N ARG A 307 -8.81 9.75 60.15
CA ARG A 307 -9.14 8.39 60.59
C ARG A 307 -10.10 7.70 59.61
N VAL A 308 -9.70 7.57 58.35
CA VAL A 308 -10.54 7.14 57.21
C VAL A 308 -11.36 5.88 57.45
N PHE A 309 -10.81 4.92 58.24
CA PHE A 309 -11.49 3.64 58.58
C PHE A 309 -12.60 3.75 59.63
N HIS A 310 -12.76 4.89 60.28
CA HIS A 310 -13.73 5.13 61.34
C HIS A 310 -14.80 6.18 60.90
N TYR A 311 -14.83 6.51 59.60
CA TYR A 311 -15.75 7.53 59.12
C TYR A 311 -17.16 6.96 58.91
N ASN A 312 -18.15 7.78 59.14
CA ASN A 312 -19.51 7.52 58.75
C ASN A 312 -19.67 7.90 57.28
N TRP A 313 -19.98 6.93 56.45
CA TRP A 313 -20.24 7.11 55.00
C TRP A 313 -21.73 7.20 54.77
N PHE A 314 -22.16 8.25 54.09
CA PHE A 314 -23.55 8.53 53.78
C PHE A 314 -23.79 8.28 52.30
N PRO A 315 -24.67 7.31 51.93
CA PRO A 315 -25.02 7.08 50.57
C PRO A 315 -26.03 8.15 50.10
N TYR A 316 -25.88 8.57 48.85
CA TYR A 316 -26.89 9.34 48.15
C TYR A 316 -26.95 8.94 46.69
N SER A 317 -28.13 9.11 46.06
CA SER A 317 -28.33 8.88 44.64
C SER A 317 -28.92 10.08 43.97
N THR A 318 -28.49 10.34 42.75
CA THR A 318 -28.99 11.43 41.94
C THR A 318 -29.37 10.92 40.56
N LEU A 319 -30.52 11.34 40.06
CA LEU A 319 -30.91 11.17 38.65
C LEU A 319 -31.11 12.55 38.08
N GLY A 320 -30.41 12.84 36.97
CA GLY A 320 -30.45 14.15 36.36
C GLY A 320 -30.63 14.08 34.84
N LEU A 321 -31.27 15.10 34.29
CA LEU A 321 -31.28 15.38 32.86
C LEU A 321 -30.51 16.68 32.62
N ASN A 322 -29.54 16.64 31.71
CA ASN A 322 -28.73 17.79 31.37
C ASN A 322 -28.98 18.19 29.93
N LEU A 323 -29.65 19.32 29.72
CA LEU A 323 -29.91 19.95 28.43
C LEU A 323 -28.92 21.11 28.25
N ASN A 324 -28.01 20.97 27.26
CA ASN A 324 -27.09 22.04 26.90
C ASN A 324 -27.49 22.65 25.55
N ILE A 325 -27.81 23.95 25.54
CA ILE A 325 -28.17 24.69 24.34
C ILE A 325 -27.10 25.76 24.07
N PRO A 326 -26.26 25.60 23.03
CA PRO A 326 -25.24 26.59 22.70
C PRO A 326 -25.90 27.84 22.09
N LEU A 327 -25.85 28.97 22.78
CA LEU A 327 -26.45 30.23 22.31
C LEU A 327 -25.53 30.99 21.35
N PHE A 328 -24.24 31.01 21.62
CA PHE A 328 -23.26 31.70 20.79
C PHE A 328 -21.90 31.03 20.87
N ASN A 329 -21.33 30.76 19.68
CA ASN A 329 -19.95 30.24 19.58
C ASN A 329 -19.29 30.74 18.28
N ALA A 330 -18.49 31.81 18.38
CA ALA A 330 -17.78 32.40 17.24
C ALA A 330 -16.78 31.43 16.61
N SER A 331 -16.16 30.54 17.38
CA SER A 331 -15.20 29.53 16.90
C SER A 331 -15.86 28.58 15.90
N THR A 332 -17.11 28.17 16.14
CA THR A 332 -17.87 27.26 15.25
C THR A 332 -18.03 27.85 13.84
N SER A 333 -18.32 29.16 13.76
CA SER A 333 -18.44 29.87 12.46
C SER A 333 -17.12 29.85 11.69
N LYS A 334 -15.99 30.10 12.36
CA LYS A 334 -14.66 30.10 11.72
C LYS A 334 -14.22 28.70 11.28
N LYS A 335 -14.46 27.68 12.12
CA LYS A 335 -14.24 26.27 11.76
C LYS A 335 -15.07 25.85 10.56
N THR A 336 -16.33 26.26 10.51
CA THR A 336 -17.21 26.03 9.36
C THR A 336 -16.62 26.63 8.07
N LYS A 337 -16.08 27.85 8.13
CA LYS A 337 -15.42 28.51 7.00
C LYS A 337 -14.14 27.75 6.59
N GLN A 338 -13.33 27.30 7.55
CA GLN A 338 -12.12 26.50 7.27
C GLN A 338 -12.46 25.22 6.51
N ILE A 339 -13.46 24.45 6.95
CA ILE A 339 -13.87 23.21 6.26
C ILE A 339 -14.39 23.49 4.84
N LYS A 340 -15.10 24.60 4.63
CA LYS A 340 -15.53 24.98 3.27
C LYS A 340 -14.34 25.26 2.34
N ILE A 341 -13.31 25.94 2.85
CA ILE A 341 -12.08 26.16 2.10
C ILE A 341 -11.37 24.83 1.79
N GLN A 342 -11.32 23.92 2.76
CA GLN A 342 -10.75 22.56 2.53
C GLN A 342 -11.52 21.78 1.47
N ILE A 343 -12.85 21.93 1.41
CA ILE A 343 -13.64 21.30 0.33
C ILE A 343 -13.24 21.88 -1.04
N GLN A 344 -13.11 23.19 -1.17
CA GLN A 344 -12.64 23.82 -2.41
C GLN A 344 -11.23 23.36 -2.80
N GLN A 345 -10.30 23.31 -1.83
CA GLN A 345 -8.95 22.78 -2.06
C GLN A 345 -8.97 21.32 -2.54
N MET A 346 -9.89 20.51 -2.02
CA MET A 346 -10.04 19.11 -2.43
C MET A 346 -10.58 19.02 -3.88
N GLU A 347 -11.53 19.86 -4.26
CA GLU A 347 -12.06 19.94 -5.62
C GLU A 347 -10.97 20.36 -6.62
N ASP A 348 -10.15 21.35 -6.28
CA ASP A 348 -9.00 21.77 -7.09
C ASP A 348 -7.93 20.67 -7.18
N THR A 349 -7.68 19.97 -6.07
CA THR A 349 -6.74 18.84 -6.05
C THR A 349 -7.23 17.72 -6.97
N ARG A 350 -8.52 17.40 -6.92
CA ARG A 350 -9.12 16.39 -7.80
C ARG A 350 -8.95 16.76 -9.28
N LEU A 351 -9.27 18.01 -9.64
CA LEU A 351 -9.13 18.49 -11.01
C LEU A 351 -7.66 18.43 -11.50
N ASN A 352 -6.72 18.83 -10.63
CA ASN A 352 -5.30 18.76 -10.96
C ASN A 352 -4.82 17.30 -11.14
N THR A 353 -5.24 16.39 -10.24
CA THR A 353 -4.92 14.97 -10.34
C THR A 353 -5.49 14.35 -11.61
N GLU A 354 -6.74 14.68 -11.97
CA GLU A 354 -7.35 14.21 -13.22
C GLU A 354 -6.55 14.65 -14.47
N ARG A 355 -6.07 15.90 -14.49
CA ARG A 355 -5.20 16.39 -15.56
C ARG A 355 -3.87 15.65 -15.63
N GLN A 356 -3.26 15.39 -14.48
CA GLN A 356 -2.01 14.61 -14.39
C GLN A 356 -2.19 13.19 -14.88
N LEU A 357 -3.29 12.54 -14.47
CA LEU A 357 -3.60 11.17 -14.90
C LEU A 357 -3.86 11.10 -16.41
N ASN A 358 -4.58 12.08 -16.99
CA ASN A 358 -4.76 12.17 -18.44
C ASN A 358 -3.42 12.33 -19.17
N MET A 359 -2.49 13.14 -18.64
CA MET A 359 -1.14 13.25 -19.18
C MET A 359 -0.39 11.92 -19.12
N LEU A 360 -0.48 11.19 -17.99
CA LEU A 360 0.16 9.88 -17.84
C LEU A 360 -0.42 8.86 -18.82
N VAL A 361 -1.74 8.83 -19.02
CA VAL A 361 -2.39 7.96 -20.02
C VAL A 361 -1.82 8.24 -21.41
N GLN A 362 -1.73 9.52 -21.83
CA GLN A 362 -1.15 9.88 -23.12
C GLN A 362 0.32 9.45 -23.23
N ASN A 363 1.10 9.64 -22.17
CA ASN A 363 2.50 9.21 -22.13
C ASN A 363 2.65 7.70 -22.33
N TYR A 364 1.85 6.89 -21.61
CA TYR A 364 1.89 5.43 -21.79
C TYR A 364 1.48 4.99 -23.18
N LEU A 365 0.46 5.62 -23.78
CA LEU A 365 0.06 5.34 -25.17
C LEU A 365 1.18 5.68 -26.16
N ASN A 366 1.83 6.84 -25.99
CA ASN A 366 2.95 7.25 -26.82
C ASN A 366 4.14 6.29 -26.67
N ASN A 367 4.47 5.86 -25.44
CA ASN A 367 5.54 4.90 -25.19
C ASN A 367 5.22 3.54 -25.83
N MET A 368 3.96 3.07 -25.74
CA MET A 368 3.54 1.83 -26.38
C MET A 368 3.66 1.94 -27.92
N SER A 369 3.19 3.04 -28.52
CA SER A 369 3.31 3.26 -29.97
C SER A 369 4.78 3.32 -30.42
N SER A 370 5.60 4.09 -29.70
CA SER A 370 7.04 4.18 -29.97
C SER A 370 7.75 2.84 -29.84
N SER A 371 7.39 2.01 -28.84
CA SER A 371 7.95 0.68 -28.66
C SER A 371 7.58 -0.26 -29.81
N VAL A 372 6.37 -0.13 -30.41
CA VAL A 372 5.98 -0.92 -31.60
C VAL A 372 6.79 -0.51 -32.83
N GLU A 373 6.98 0.79 -33.04
CA GLU A 373 7.79 1.30 -34.15
C GLU A 373 9.25 0.87 -34.02
N GLN A 374 9.81 0.98 -32.82
CA GLN A 374 11.15 0.50 -32.49
C GLN A 374 11.28 -1.00 -32.75
N LEU A 375 10.31 -1.81 -32.31
CA LEU A 375 10.34 -3.26 -32.51
C LEU A 375 10.42 -3.67 -33.99
N ILE A 376 9.71 -2.95 -34.87
CA ILE A 376 9.78 -3.19 -36.34
C ILE A 376 11.19 -2.91 -36.84
N SER A 377 11.79 -1.78 -36.43
CA SER A 377 13.15 -1.39 -36.80
C SER A 377 14.19 -2.35 -36.22
N ASP A 378 14.03 -2.75 -34.95
CA ASP A 378 14.96 -3.67 -34.27
C ASP A 378 14.98 -5.04 -34.95
N LYS A 379 13.82 -5.52 -35.40
CA LYS A 379 13.70 -6.79 -36.12
C LYS A 379 14.45 -6.79 -37.45
N GLU A 380 14.32 -5.70 -38.20
CA GLU A 380 15.09 -5.50 -39.43
C GLU A 380 16.59 -5.38 -39.13
N ASN A 381 16.95 -4.66 -38.07
CA ASN A 381 18.34 -4.50 -37.64
C ASN A 381 18.99 -5.83 -37.26
N ILE A 382 18.27 -6.73 -36.55
CA ILE A 382 18.75 -8.09 -36.27
C ILE A 382 19.01 -8.84 -37.56
N ASN A 383 18.07 -8.82 -38.53
CA ASN A 383 18.24 -9.49 -39.83
C ASN A 383 19.46 -8.99 -40.57
N GLN A 384 19.73 -7.68 -40.55
CA GLN A 384 20.91 -7.09 -41.20
C GLN A 384 22.21 -7.42 -40.44
N ALA A 385 22.18 -7.39 -39.12
CA ALA A 385 23.31 -7.76 -38.29
C ALA A 385 23.69 -9.23 -38.43
N GLU A 386 22.70 -10.15 -38.48
CA GLU A 386 22.95 -11.57 -38.78
C GLU A 386 23.64 -11.79 -40.13
N LYS A 387 23.13 -11.13 -41.19
CA LYS A 387 23.75 -11.17 -42.51
C LYS A 387 25.18 -10.60 -42.50
N GLY A 388 25.35 -9.43 -41.86
CA GLY A 388 26.65 -8.77 -41.72
C GLY A 388 27.66 -9.67 -41.02
N ARG A 389 27.27 -10.32 -39.93
CA ARG A 389 28.09 -11.30 -39.22
C ARG A 389 28.47 -12.50 -40.10
N ALA A 390 27.49 -13.08 -40.79
CA ALA A 390 27.74 -14.21 -41.68
C ALA A 390 28.75 -13.86 -42.78
N ILE A 391 28.65 -12.66 -43.36
CA ILE A 391 29.62 -12.15 -44.37
C ILE A 391 30.98 -11.93 -43.74
N ALA A 392 31.08 -11.29 -42.59
CA ALA A 392 32.36 -11.02 -41.90
C ALA A 392 33.13 -12.33 -41.56
N VAL A 393 32.41 -13.32 -41.05
CA VAL A 393 32.97 -14.65 -40.76
C VAL A 393 33.51 -15.31 -42.05
N LYS A 394 32.72 -15.31 -43.13
CA LYS A 394 33.11 -15.90 -44.40
C LYS A 394 34.35 -15.20 -45.01
N ARG A 395 34.38 -13.86 -44.98
CA ARG A 395 35.51 -13.08 -45.45
C ARG A 395 36.79 -13.39 -44.67
N TYR A 396 36.69 -13.53 -43.35
CA TYR A 396 37.80 -13.90 -42.50
C TYR A 396 38.28 -15.34 -42.78
N GLU A 397 37.38 -16.29 -42.98
CA GLU A 397 37.69 -17.68 -43.31
C GLU A 397 38.53 -17.80 -44.61
N VAL A 398 38.24 -16.98 -45.62
CA VAL A 398 38.95 -16.98 -46.92
C VAL A 398 40.12 -15.98 -46.98
N GLY A 399 40.49 -15.36 -45.85
CA GLY A 399 41.60 -14.41 -45.77
C GLY A 399 41.33 -13.03 -46.38
N ALA A 400 40.08 -12.69 -46.74
CA ALA A 400 39.67 -11.43 -47.34
C ALA A 400 39.09 -10.41 -46.32
N GLY A 401 39.04 -10.77 -45.05
CA GLY A 401 38.54 -9.93 -43.93
C GLY A 401 39.48 -10.02 -42.72
N THR A 402 39.21 -9.19 -41.71
CA THR A 402 39.99 -9.12 -40.46
C THR A 402 39.20 -9.68 -39.29
N ILE A 403 39.92 -10.11 -38.25
CA ILE A 403 39.27 -10.54 -36.98
C ILE A 403 38.49 -9.41 -36.33
N LEU A 404 38.87 -8.14 -36.58
CA LEU A 404 38.14 -6.96 -36.08
C LEU A 404 36.74 -6.88 -36.67
N GLU A 405 36.62 -7.10 -38.01
CA GLU A 405 35.30 -7.11 -38.69
C GLU A 405 34.37 -8.19 -38.10
N VAL A 406 34.92 -9.37 -37.77
CA VAL A 406 34.15 -10.46 -37.14
C VAL A 406 33.69 -10.04 -35.74
N ASN A 407 34.60 -9.51 -34.91
CA ASN A 407 34.27 -9.08 -33.55
C ASN A 407 33.21 -7.92 -33.55
N ASP A 408 33.39 -6.93 -34.41
CA ASP A 408 32.45 -5.79 -34.53
C ASP A 408 31.05 -6.25 -34.98
N SER A 409 30.98 -7.19 -35.92
CA SER A 409 29.72 -7.76 -36.37
C SER A 409 29.01 -8.59 -35.30
N GLU A 410 29.73 -9.31 -34.44
CA GLU A 410 29.19 -10.06 -33.29
C GLU A 410 28.67 -9.11 -32.22
N ILE A 411 29.37 -8.02 -31.94
CA ILE A 411 28.91 -6.98 -31.00
C ILE A 411 27.64 -6.32 -31.53
N ALA A 412 27.60 -5.99 -32.83
CA ALA A 412 26.41 -5.37 -33.46
C ALA A 412 25.19 -6.28 -33.36
N LEU A 413 25.33 -7.58 -33.63
CA LEU A 413 24.24 -8.56 -33.50
C LEU A 413 23.77 -8.69 -32.06
N THR A 414 24.70 -8.86 -31.11
CA THR A 414 24.39 -8.96 -29.69
C THR A 414 23.62 -7.73 -29.20
N GLN A 415 24.06 -6.53 -29.59
CA GLN A 415 23.39 -5.28 -29.24
C GLN A 415 21.98 -5.19 -29.86
N ALA A 416 21.81 -5.60 -31.11
CA ALA A 416 20.49 -5.59 -31.77
C ALA A 416 19.49 -6.54 -31.08
N GLU A 417 19.93 -7.75 -30.70
CA GLU A 417 19.11 -8.71 -29.97
C GLU A 417 18.71 -8.19 -28.57
N LEU A 418 19.64 -7.53 -27.85
CA LEU A 418 19.33 -6.94 -26.53
C LEU A 418 18.34 -5.76 -26.62
N VAL A 419 18.52 -4.88 -27.62
CA VAL A 419 17.61 -3.75 -27.84
C VAL A 419 16.20 -4.22 -28.22
N TYR A 420 16.10 -5.25 -29.05
CA TYR A 420 14.81 -5.89 -29.39
C TYR A 420 14.08 -6.40 -28.14
N ASN A 421 14.74 -7.13 -27.25
CA ASN A 421 14.15 -7.60 -26.00
C ASN A 421 13.71 -6.43 -25.11
N GLN A 422 14.51 -5.36 -25.04
CA GLN A 422 14.18 -4.14 -24.30
C GLN A 422 12.94 -3.44 -24.85
N SER A 423 12.75 -3.40 -26.17
CA SER A 423 11.58 -2.78 -26.82
C SER A 423 10.28 -3.51 -26.44
N ILE A 424 10.29 -4.84 -26.41
CA ILE A 424 9.14 -5.64 -25.94
C ILE A 424 8.85 -5.35 -24.46
N TYR A 425 9.87 -5.36 -23.61
CA TYR A 425 9.73 -5.07 -22.20
C TYR A 425 9.14 -3.68 -21.94
N ASN A 426 9.61 -2.66 -22.64
CA ASN A 426 9.12 -1.28 -22.53
C ASN A 426 7.62 -1.18 -22.89
N TYR A 427 7.20 -1.88 -23.93
CA TYR A 427 5.77 -1.95 -24.29
C TYR A 427 4.95 -2.59 -23.18
N LEU A 428 5.37 -3.77 -22.67
CA LEU A 428 4.61 -4.53 -21.68
C LEU A 428 4.49 -3.77 -20.34
N THR A 429 5.56 -3.11 -19.92
CA THR A 429 5.53 -2.29 -18.70
C THR A 429 4.67 -1.04 -18.87
N SER A 430 4.73 -0.36 -20.01
CA SER A 430 3.85 0.78 -20.31
C SER A 430 2.37 0.36 -20.39
N LYS A 431 2.09 -0.83 -20.95
CA LYS A 431 0.73 -1.42 -20.95
C LYS A 431 0.25 -1.71 -19.53
N ALA A 432 1.07 -2.30 -18.68
CA ALA A 432 0.72 -2.57 -17.29
C ALA A 432 0.43 -1.28 -16.51
N ASP A 433 1.26 -0.25 -16.66
CA ASP A 433 1.07 1.06 -16.02
C ASP A 433 -0.20 1.77 -16.53
N LEU A 434 -0.52 1.64 -17.82
CA LEU A 434 -1.77 2.15 -18.38
C LEU A 434 -3.00 1.49 -17.75
N TYR A 435 -3.03 0.15 -17.65
CA TYR A 435 -4.15 -0.57 -17.03
C TYR A 435 -4.35 -0.18 -15.57
N LYS A 436 -3.27 -0.12 -14.78
CA LYS A 436 -3.31 0.38 -13.41
C LYS A 436 -3.92 1.79 -13.34
N THR A 437 -3.46 2.71 -14.19
CA THR A 437 -3.94 4.10 -14.23
C THR A 437 -5.42 4.18 -14.59
N LEU A 438 -5.92 3.27 -15.42
CA LEU A 438 -7.35 3.16 -15.75
C LEU A 438 -8.18 2.45 -14.66
N GLY A 439 -7.56 2.00 -13.56
CA GLY A 439 -8.23 1.24 -12.51
C GLY A 439 -8.65 -0.16 -12.95
N ARG A 440 -7.93 -0.76 -13.89
CA ARG A 440 -8.20 -2.10 -14.44
C ARG A 440 -7.09 -3.06 -14.04
N GLU A 441 -7.45 -4.30 -13.82
CA GLU A 441 -6.44 -5.35 -13.63
C GLU A 441 -5.69 -5.59 -14.95
N THR A 442 -4.37 -5.80 -14.84
CA THR A 442 -3.57 -6.26 -15.99
C THR A 442 -4.05 -7.67 -16.32
N VAL A 443 -4.75 -7.83 -17.45
CA VAL A 443 -5.17 -9.15 -17.90
C VAL A 443 -3.92 -9.83 -18.46
N ALA A 444 -3.50 -10.92 -17.83
CA ALA A 444 -2.58 -11.87 -18.43
C ALA A 444 -3.33 -12.51 -19.64
N GLU A 445 -2.89 -12.17 -20.83
CA GLU A 445 -3.37 -12.80 -22.07
C GLU A 445 -2.70 -14.17 -22.24
#